data_ae5a36556d4f599b7abd260dc045beb3
#
_entry.id   ae5a36556d4f599b7abd260dc045beb3
#
_cell.length_a   1.000
_cell.length_b   1.000
_cell.length_c   1.000
_cell.angle_alpha   90.00
_cell.angle_beta   90.00
_cell.angle_gamma   90.00
#
_symmetry.space_group_name_H-M   'P 1'
#
loop_
_entity.id
_entity.type
_entity.pdbx_description
1 polymer ?
#
loop_
_entity_poly.entity_id
_entity_poly.type
_entity_poly.pdbx_seq_one_letter_code
_entity_poly.pdbx_strand_id
1 'polypeptide(L)'
;MIIHCAAQPSHDYAKNFPILDFNINATGSLNLLELTKRYCPKAPFIFMSTNKVYGDNPNKLKISEKKNRWELNKNDKYFKGINEKFSIDDCTHSFFGVSKTYADLIVQEYGRNIGLKTVCFRGGCLTGPNHSGTKLHGFLSYLVKISLSKKKYSLIGYKGKQVRDNLHSYDLVNAFWEFFKNPTKGEVYNMGGGRYSNCSIIEALDLVENISNIKIKREVIKKPRVGDHIWYISDLSKFKKHYPNWKQKYNTKKIIEELVDDFEVK
;
A
#
# COMPACT_ATOMS: atom_id res chain seq x y z
N MET A 1 -3.63 -11.31 19.88
CA MET A 1 -3.20 -10.35 18.82
C MET A 1 -4.44 -9.67 18.27
N ILE A 2 -4.35 -8.36 18.04
CA ILE A 2 -5.40 -7.55 17.40
C ILE A 2 -4.84 -7.08 16.06
N ILE A 3 -5.58 -7.26 14.97
CA ILE A 3 -5.20 -6.78 13.64
C ILE A 3 -6.28 -5.81 13.18
N HIS A 4 -5.96 -4.52 13.17
CA HIS A 4 -6.88 -3.46 12.81
C HIS A 4 -6.72 -3.09 11.33
N CYS A 5 -7.56 -3.70 10.49
CA CYS A 5 -7.66 -3.44 9.06
C CYS A 5 -8.92 -2.63 8.67
N ALA A 6 -9.84 -2.43 9.60
CA ALA A 6 -11.08 -1.70 9.32
C ALA A 6 -10.78 -0.24 8.95
N ALA A 7 -11.27 0.20 7.82
CA ALA A 7 -11.07 1.55 7.33
C ALA A 7 -12.09 1.91 6.23
N GLN A 8 -12.35 3.20 6.07
CA GLN A 8 -12.87 3.77 4.84
C GLN A 8 -11.67 4.02 3.89
N PRO A 9 -11.53 3.35 2.72
CA PRO A 9 -10.29 3.40 1.93
C PRO A 9 -10.33 4.36 0.74
N SER A 10 -11.45 5.02 0.46
CA SER A 10 -11.66 5.81 -0.76
C SER A 10 -11.34 7.29 -0.56
N HIS A 11 -10.43 7.84 -1.38
CA HIS A 11 -10.13 9.27 -1.40
C HIS A 11 -11.35 10.13 -1.81
N ASP A 12 -12.12 9.68 -2.81
CA ASP A 12 -13.30 10.42 -3.28
C ASP A 12 -14.42 10.42 -2.25
N TYR A 13 -14.62 9.28 -1.55
CA TYR A 13 -15.59 9.19 -0.47
C TYR A 13 -15.21 10.09 0.70
N ALA A 14 -13.94 10.07 1.13
CA ALA A 14 -13.43 10.93 2.18
C ALA A 14 -13.60 12.43 1.88
N LYS A 15 -13.41 12.83 0.61
CA LYS A 15 -13.63 14.21 0.17
C LYS A 15 -15.09 14.63 0.33
N ASN A 16 -16.03 13.75 0.01
CA ASN A 16 -17.46 14.05 0.07
C ASN A 16 -18.02 13.92 1.50
N PHE A 17 -17.45 13.06 2.33
CA PHE A 17 -17.90 12.77 3.69
C PHE A 17 -16.74 12.79 4.69
N PRO A 18 -16.05 13.93 4.90
CA PRO A 18 -14.81 13.98 5.68
C PRO A 18 -15.01 13.64 7.17
N ILE A 19 -16.15 14.00 7.76
CA ILE A 19 -16.48 13.67 9.17
C ILE A 19 -16.64 12.15 9.32
N LEU A 20 -17.34 11.50 8.38
CA LEU A 20 -17.54 10.05 8.43
C LEU A 20 -16.23 9.30 8.22
N ASP A 21 -15.40 9.76 7.27
CA ASP A 21 -14.06 9.21 7.05
C ASP A 21 -13.21 9.30 8.32
N PHE A 22 -13.17 10.48 8.97
CA PHE A 22 -12.42 10.69 10.21
C PHE A 22 -12.94 9.80 11.35
N ASN A 23 -14.25 9.71 11.53
CA ASN A 23 -14.85 8.87 12.57
C ASN A 23 -14.52 7.39 12.38
N ILE A 24 -14.53 6.88 11.16
CA ILE A 24 -14.16 5.48 10.87
C ILE A 24 -12.67 5.26 11.07
N ASN A 25 -11.81 6.07 10.43
CA ASN A 25 -10.37 5.83 10.37
C ASN A 25 -9.64 6.27 11.65
N ALA A 26 -9.95 7.44 12.16
CA ALA A 26 -9.27 8.06 13.30
C ALA A 26 -9.92 7.70 14.63
N THR A 27 -11.17 8.08 14.84
CA THR A 27 -11.91 7.81 16.09
C THR A 27 -12.06 6.31 16.34
N GLY A 28 -12.35 5.53 15.29
CA GLY A 28 -12.42 4.06 15.38
C GLY A 28 -11.11 3.44 15.84
N SER A 29 -9.97 3.92 15.35
CA SER A 29 -8.64 3.45 15.78
C SER A 29 -8.36 3.82 17.24
N LEU A 30 -8.69 5.04 17.67
CA LEU A 30 -8.53 5.48 19.06
C LEU A 30 -9.38 4.64 20.01
N ASN A 31 -10.65 4.38 19.66
CA ASN A 31 -11.55 3.55 20.47
C ASN A 31 -10.99 2.13 20.65
N LEU A 32 -10.47 1.51 19.59
CA LEU A 32 -9.85 0.19 19.68
C LEU A 32 -8.58 0.19 20.55
N LEU A 33 -7.78 1.24 20.51
CA LEU A 33 -6.60 1.39 21.38
C LEU A 33 -7.00 1.52 22.84
N GLU A 34 -8.01 2.33 23.17
CA GLU A 34 -8.53 2.46 24.54
C GLU A 34 -9.11 1.13 25.04
N LEU A 35 -9.88 0.41 24.22
CA LEU A 35 -10.38 -0.93 24.57
C LEU A 35 -9.23 -1.93 24.75
N THR A 36 -8.20 -1.87 23.90
CA THR A 36 -7.00 -2.72 24.02
C THR A 36 -6.26 -2.45 25.33
N LYS A 37 -6.03 -1.18 25.64
CA LYS A 37 -5.39 -0.76 26.89
C LYS A 37 -6.16 -1.27 28.12
N ARG A 38 -7.48 -1.17 28.08
CA ARG A 38 -8.35 -1.54 29.22
C ARG A 38 -8.50 -3.04 29.39
N TYR A 39 -8.71 -3.80 28.31
CA TYR A 39 -9.15 -5.19 28.40
C TYR A 39 -8.10 -6.22 28.01
N CYS A 40 -7.13 -5.84 27.16
CA CYS A 40 -6.10 -6.77 26.68
C CYS A 40 -4.73 -6.10 26.47
N PRO A 41 -4.16 -5.43 27.51
CA PRO A 41 -2.95 -4.61 27.37
C PRO A 41 -1.69 -5.39 26.96
N LYS A 42 -1.70 -6.70 27.11
CA LYS A 42 -0.59 -7.57 26.69
C LYS A 42 -0.67 -8.01 25.21
N ALA A 43 -1.81 -7.84 24.56
CA ALA A 43 -2.02 -8.25 23.20
C ALA A 43 -1.23 -7.36 22.22
N PRO A 44 -0.44 -7.94 21.29
CA PRO A 44 0.11 -7.18 20.18
C PRO A 44 -1.01 -6.56 19.33
N PHE A 45 -0.86 -5.27 19.00
CA PHE A 45 -1.79 -4.49 18.21
C PHE A 45 -1.12 -4.08 16.89
N ILE A 46 -1.63 -4.59 15.78
CA ILE A 46 -1.16 -4.31 14.43
C ILE A 46 -2.16 -3.37 13.75
N PHE A 47 -1.68 -2.21 13.31
CA PHE A 47 -2.46 -1.24 12.55
C PHE A 47 -2.04 -1.24 11.09
N MET A 48 -2.99 -1.51 10.19
CA MET A 48 -2.79 -1.32 8.76
C MET A 48 -2.92 0.16 8.41
N SER A 49 -1.76 0.82 8.41
CA SER A 49 -1.56 2.17 7.92
C SER A 49 -1.38 2.17 6.38
N THR A 50 -0.97 3.27 5.82
CA THR A 50 -0.88 3.47 4.37
C THR A 50 0.32 4.32 3.99
N ASN A 51 0.82 4.18 2.77
CA ASN A 51 1.81 5.10 2.20
C ASN A 51 1.25 6.53 1.99
N LYS A 52 -0.07 6.73 2.13
CA LYS A 52 -0.69 8.06 2.00
C LYS A 52 -0.40 9.00 3.17
N VAL A 53 0.17 8.47 4.26
CA VAL A 53 0.74 9.31 5.32
C VAL A 53 1.87 10.22 4.83
N TYR A 54 2.53 9.90 3.72
CA TYR A 54 3.55 10.74 3.09
C TYR A 54 2.95 11.79 2.15
N GLY A 55 1.62 11.87 2.02
CA GLY A 55 0.93 12.80 1.14
C GLY A 55 1.43 12.70 -0.31
N ASP A 56 1.60 13.87 -0.95
CA ASP A 56 2.16 13.99 -2.30
C ASP A 56 3.68 14.22 -2.33
N ASN A 57 4.37 14.18 -1.19
CA ASN A 57 5.83 14.33 -1.10
C ASN A 57 6.61 13.38 -2.04
N PRO A 58 6.19 12.12 -2.29
CA PRO A 58 6.85 11.28 -3.28
C PRO A 58 6.90 11.89 -4.68
N ASN A 59 5.93 12.73 -5.05
CA ASN A 59 5.89 13.40 -6.35
C ASN A 59 6.87 14.58 -6.47
N LYS A 60 7.44 15.06 -5.35
CA LYS A 60 8.48 16.10 -5.31
C LYS A 60 9.88 15.56 -5.61
N LEU A 61 10.05 14.23 -5.70
CA LEU A 61 11.32 13.59 -6.03
C LEU A 61 11.71 13.85 -7.50
N LYS A 62 13.00 13.88 -7.78
CA LYS A 62 13.54 14.05 -9.15
C LYS A 62 13.38 12.76 -9.96
N ILE A 63 12.18 12.55 -10.50
CA ILE A 63 11.80 11.35 -11.24
C ILE A 63 11.95 11.60 -12.72
N SER A 64 12.51 10.63 -13.48
CA SER A 64 12.70 10.69 -14.93
C SER A 64 11.74 9.77 -15.66
N GLU A 65 11.15 10.23 -16.76
CA GLU A 65 10.37 9.39 -17.65
C GLU A 65 11.27 8.43 -18.42
N LYS A 66 11.03 7.12 -18.31
CA LYS A 66 11.67 6.07 -19.09
C LYS A 66 10.68 5.49 -20.11
N LYS A 67 11.10 4.49 -20.89
CA LYS A 67 10.27 3.89 -21.94
C LYS A 67 8.90 3.44 -21.40
N ASN A 68 8.88 2.66 -20.33
CA ASN A 68 7.66 2.04 -19.79
C ASN A 68 7.30 2.48 -18.35
N ARG A 69 8.12 3.30 -17.70
CA ARG A 69 7.94 3.70 -16.30
C ARG A 69 8.57 5.05 -15.97
N TRP A 70 8.11 5.66 -14.90
CA TRP A 70 8.85 6.70 -14.20
C TRP A 70 9.85 6.06 -13.25
N GLU A 71 11.06 6.63 -13.13
CA GLU A 71 12.09 6.04 -12.27
C GLU A 71 13.05 7.11 -11.70
N LEU A 72 13.54 6.85 -10.49
CA LEU A 72 14.59 7.64 -9.86
C LEU A 72 15.96 7.33 -10.48
N ASN A 73 16.89 8.28 -10.38
CA ASN A 73 18.29 8.01 -10.69
C ASN A 73 18.83 6.95 -9.71
N LYS A 74 19.69 6.04 -10.19
CA LYS A 74 20.29 4.98 -9.36
C LYS A 74 21.10 5.52 -8.18
N ASN A 75 21.63 6.74 -8.30
CA ASN A 75 22.40 7.42 -7.25
C ASN A 75 21.51 8.23 -6.29
N ASP A 76 20.20 8.29 -6.51
CA ASP A 76 19.29 8.96 -5.58
C ASP A 76 19.20 8.18 -4.26
N LYS A 77 19.21 8.92 -3.13
CA LYS A 77 19.14 8.32 -1.78
C LYS A 77 17.89 7.48 -1.55
N TYR A 78 16.81 7.75 -2.29
CA TYR A 78 15.56 7.02 -2.25
C TYR A 78 15.42 5.98 -3.38
N PHE A 79 16.48 5.70 -4.14
CA PHE A 79 16.42 4.70 -5.21
C PHE A 79 16.01 3.31 -4.68
N LYS A 80 16.47 2.93 -3.47
CA LYS A 80 16.05 1.66 -2.84
C LYS A 80 14.57 1.64 -2.44
N GLY A 81 13.97 2.80 -2.29
CA GLY A 81 12.59 3.01 -1.85
C GLY A 81 12.48 4.14 -0.82
N ILE A 82 11.26 4.56 -0.57
CA ILE A 82 10.92 5.52 0.48
C ILE A 82 10.97 4.80 1.83
N ASN A 83 11.78 5.32 2.76
CA ASN A 83 11.91 4.80 4.12
C ASN A 83 10.99 5.56 5.09
N GLU A 84 10.91 5.09 6.35
CA GLU A 84 10.01 5.62 7.38
C GLU A 84 10.39 7.01 7.88
N LYS A 85 11.61 7.51 7.56
CA LYS A 85 12.08 8.87 7.85
C LYS A 85 11.69 9.88 6.77
N PHE A 86 11.01 9.45 5.71
CA PHE A 86 10.51 10.35 4.69
C PHE A 86 9.48 11.30 5.29
N SER A 87 9.53 12.61 4.94
CA SER A 87 8.66 13.61 5.56
C SER A 87 7.18 13.32 5.31
N ILE A 88 6.39 13.53 6.36
CA ILE A 88 4.93 13.55 6.32
C ILE A 88 4.40 14.99 6.33
N ASP A 89 5.28 15.98 6.47
CA ASP A 89 4.94 17.40 6.55
C ASP A 89 5.08 18.08 5.19
N ASP A 90 4.58 19.31 5.10
CA ASP A 90 4.68 20.17 3.92
C ASP A 90 4.20 19.51 2.64
N CYS A 91 3.01 18.88 2.70
CA CYS A 91 2.42 18.15 1.57
C CYS A 91 0.89 18.07 1.64
N THR A 92 0.27 17.72 0.52
CA THR A 92 -1.17 17.46 0.44
C THR A 92 -1.46 15.98 0.68
N HIS A 93 -2.19 15.66 1.78
CA HIS A 93 -2.50 14.27 2.14
C HIS A 93 -3.80 13.73 1.58
N SER A 94 -4.74 14.55 1.14
CA SER A 94 -6.17 14.26 1.02
C SER A 94 -6.84 14.00 2.39
N PHE A 95 -8.17 14.08 2.46
CA PHE A 95 -8.91 13.81 3.72
C PHE A 95 -8.65 12.39 4.23
N PHE A 96 -8.70 11.39 3.36
CA PHE A 96 -8.34 10.01 3.69
C PHE A 96 -6.91 9.90 4.25
N GLY A 97 -5.95 10.55 3.61
CA GLY A 97 -4.56 10.55 4.07
C GLY A 97 -4.42 11.16 5.46
N VAL A 98 -5.13 12.28 5.74
CA VAL A 98 -5.12 12.94 7.05
C VAL A 98 -5.68 12.04 8.16
N SER A 99 -6.86 11.43 7.95
CA SER A 99 -7.46 10.54 8.95
C SER A 99 -6.60 9.32 9.25
N LYS A 100 -5.96 8.74 8.22
CA LYS A 100 -5.01 7.63 8.38
C LYS A 100 -3.70 8.07 9.03
N THR A 101 -3.22 9.30 8.79
CA THR A 101 -2.02 9.84 9.45
C THR A 101 -2.27 10.05 10.94
N TYR A 102 -3.44 10.60 11.32
CA TYR A 102 -3.81 10.67 12.73
C TYR A 102 -3.78 9.28 13.38
N ALA A 103 -4.42 8.29 12.75
CA ALA A 103 -4.46 6.92 13.28
C ALA A 103 -3.06 6.30 13.37
N ASP A 104 -2.18 6.53 12.40
CA ASP A 104 -0.78 6.09 12.40
C ASP A 104 -0.01 6.70 13.59
N LEU A 105 -0.13 8.00 13.82
CA LEU A 105 0.54 8.69 14.90
C LEU A 105 0.00 8.27 16.28
N ILE A 106 -1.31 8.17 16.46
CA ILE A 106 -1.89 7.78 17.75
C ILE A 106 -1.52 6.35 18.14
N VAL A 107 -1.46 5.42 17.18
CA VAL A 107 -0.99 4.04 17.42
C VAL A 107 0.47 4.02 17.90
N GLN A 108 1.33 4.88 17.32
CA GLN A 108 2.71 5.04 17.77
C GLN A 108 2.77 5.56 19.22
N GLU A 109 1.96 6.57 19.57
CA GLU A 109 1.91 7.15 20.89
C GLU A 109 1.45 6.14 21.97
N TYR A 110 0.45 5.31 21.65
CA TYR A 110 0.05 4.23 22.57
C TYR A 110 1.16 3.19 22.79
N GLY A 111 2.02 2.98 21.79
CA GLY A 111 3.21 2.16 21.97
C GLY A 111 4.31 2.82 22.80
N ARG A 112 4.64 4.06 22.49
CA ARG A 112 5.78 4.79 23.08
C ARG A 112 5.49 5.30 24.47
N ASN A 113 4.34 5.96 24.68
CA ASN A 113 3.99 6.61 25.95
C ASN A 113 3.19 5.71 26.90
N ILE A 114 2.33 4.84 26.36
CA ILE A 114 1.49 3.93 27.18
C ILE A 114 2.16 2.56 27.35
N GLY A 115 3.05 2.18 26.41
CA GLY A 115 3.79 0.92 26.49
C GLY A 115 3.07 -0.29 25.89
N LEU A 116 1.97 -0.09 25.15
CA LEU A 116 1.32 -1.17 24.41
C LEU A 116 2.25 -1.70 23.31
N LYS A 117 2.10 -2.97 22.98
CA LYS A 117 2.85 -3.63 21.88
C LYS A 117 2.19 -3.26 20.55
N THR A 118 2.45 -2.06 20.03
CA THR A 118 1.80 -1.55 18.82
C THR A 118 2.77 -1.44 17.65
N VAL A 119 2.26 -1.61 16.43
CA VAL A 119 2.98 -1.39 15.17
C VAL A 119 2.08 -0.77 14.13
N CYS A 120 2.64 0.14 13.31
CA CYS A 120 2.03 0.64 12.10
C CYS A 120 2.71 0.00 10.89
N PHE A 121 1.96 -0.72 10.05
CA PHE A 121 2.42 -1.15 8.73
C PHE A 121 1.87 -0.19 7.67
N ARG A 122 2.74 0.67 7.12
CA ARG A 122 2.40 1.61 6.05
C ARG A 122 2.38 0.88 4.72
N GLY A 123 1.20 0.40 4.35
CA GLY A 123 1.00 -0.41 3.17
C GLY A 123 1.20 0.35 1.85
N GLY A 124 1.90 -0.30 0.88
CA GLY A 124 1.88 0.04 -0.53
C GLY A 124 0.63 -0.56 -1.21
N CYS A 125 0.76 -1.09 -2.44
CA CYS A 125 -0.32 -1.85 -3.05
C CYS A 125 -0.34 -3.29 -2.50
N LEU A 126 -1.31 -3.56 -1.64
CA LEU A 126 -1.55 -4.90 -1.10
C LEU A 126 -2.50 -5.65 -2.02
N THR A 127 -2.22 -6.91 -2.33
CA THR A 127 -3.02 -7.70 -3.28
C THR A 127 -2.92 -9.20 -3.01
N GLY A 128 -3.71 -9.98 -3.72
CA GLY A 128 -3.77 -11.45 -3.64
C GLY A 128 -5.07 -11.98 -4.23
N PRO A 129 -5.27 -13.30 -4.33
CA PRO A 129 -6.41 -13.92 -5.02
C PRO A 129 -7.78 -13.49 -4.46
N ASN A 130 -7.85 -13.28 -3.14
CA ASN A 130 -9.08 -12.85 -2.48
C ASN A 130 -9.29 -11.33 -2.47
N HIS A 131 -8.43 -10.55 -3.15
CA HIS A 131 -8.57 -9.10 -3.20
C HIS A 131 -9.62 -8.69 -4.24
N SER A 132 -10.76 -8.18 -3.78
CA SER A 132 -11.83 -7.67 -4.64
C SER A 132 -11.42 -6.34 -5.29
N GLY A 133 -10.71 -6.42 -6.42
CA GLY A 133 -10.26 -5.25 -7.18
C GLY A 133 -11.41 -4.49 -7.82
N THR A 134 -11.44 -3.16 -7.63
CA THR A 134 -12.38 -2.23 -8.25
C THR A 134 -11.64 -1.13 -9.01
N LYS A 135 -12.35 -0.36 -9.85
CA LYS A 135 -11.75 0.72 -10.65
C LYS A 135 -10.98 1.73 -9.79
N LEU A 136 -11.37 1.93 -8.54
CA LEU A 136 -10.78 2.94 -7.64
C LEU A 136 -9.85 2.34 -6.58
N HIS A 137 -9.83 1.01 -6.41
CA HIS A 137 -9.04 0.35 -5.38
C HIS A 137 -8.58 -1.05 -5.84
N GLY A 138 -7.33 -1.43 -5.52
CA GLY A 138 -6.80 -2.76 -5.85
C GLY A 138 -6.35 -2.89 -7.31
N PHE A 139 -5.40 -2.05 -7.71
CA PHE A 139 -5.03 -1.87 -9.12
C PHE A 139 -4.67 -3.17 -9.86
N LEU A 140 -3.84 -4.08 -9.30
CA LEU A 140 -3.46 -5.32 -9.99
C LEU A 140 -4.65 -6.28 -10.15
N SER A 141 -5.41 -6.53 -9.09
CA SER A 141 -6.59 -7.41 -9.16
C SER A 141 -7.64 -6.86 -10.14
N TYR A 142 -7.87 -5.52 -10.10
CA TYR A 142 -8.78 -4.89 -11.06
C TYR A 142 -8.26 -4.98 -12.50
N LEU A 143 -6.95 -4.76 -12.72
CA LEU A 143 -6.32 -4.83 -14.03
C LEU A 143 -6.48 -6.22 -14.62
N VAL A 144 -6.16 -7.28 -13.89
CA VAL A 144 -6.33 -8.67 -14.33
C VAL A 144 -7.80 -8.95 -14.64
N LYS A 145 -8.71 -8.65 -13.71
CA LYS A 145 -10.16 -8.84 -13.89
C LYS A 145 -10.70 -8.20 -15.17
N ILE A 146 -10.35 -6.92 -15.42
CA ILE A 146 -10.84 -6.20 -16.61
C ILE A 146 -10.21 -6.76 -17.89
N SER A 147 -8.94 -7.14 -17.83
CA SER A 147 -8.21 -7.70 -18.97
C SER A 147 -8.82 -9.03 -19.42
N LEU A 148 -9.01 -9.96 -18.49
CA LEU A 148 -9.57 -11.27 -18.77
C LEU A 148 -11.06 -11.20 -19.15
N SER A 149 -11.79 -10.20 -18.66
CA SER A 149 -13.17 -9.92 -19.08
C SER A 149 -13.25 -9.27 -20.48
N LYS A 150 -12.14 -9.11 -21.21
CA LYS A 150 -12.05 -8.47 -22.54
C LYS A 150 -12.61 -7.04 -22.59
N LYS A 151 -12.70 -6.38 -21.42
CA LYS A 151 -13.13 -4.97 -21.30
C LYS A 151 -11.95 -4.03 -21.52
N LYS A 152 -12.25 -2.76 -21.82
CA LYS A 152 -11.24 -1.73 -22.01
C LYS A 152 -10.68 -1.28 -20.67
N TYR A 153 -9.34 -1.29 -20.52
CA TYR A 153 -8.66 -0.76 -19.35
C TYR A 153 -8.31 0.73 -19.51
N SER A 154 -8.68 1.54 -18.51
CA SER A 154 -8.42 2.98 -18.53
C SER A 154 -7.07 3.30 -17.87
N LEU A 155 -6.11 3.77 -18.67
CA LEU A 155 -4.83 4.32 -18.21
C LEU A 155 -5.05 5.74 -17.67
N ILE A 156 -5.16 5.90 -16.36
CA ILE A 156 -5.48 7.18 -15.73
C ILE A 156 -4.20 7.90 -15.32
N GLY A 157 -3.93 9.05 -15.94
CA GLY A 157 -2.79 9.91 -15.65
C GLY A 157 -1.44 9.31 -16.04
N TYR A 158 -0.43 10.12 -16.06
CA TYR A 158 1.01 9.79 -16.20
C TYR A 158 1.34 8.82 -17.34
N LYS A 159 0.51 8.75 -18.37
CA LYS A 159 0.63 7.83 -19.54
C LYS A 159 0.67 6.34 -19.15
N GLY A 160 0.18 5.96 -17.96
CA GLY A 160 0.28 4.61 -17.43
C GLY A 160 1.68 4.19 -16.95
N LYS A 161 2.62 5.14 -16.88
CA LYS A 161 4.01 4.90 -16.46
C LYS A 161 4.25 5.07 -14.96
N GLN A 162 3.22 5.42 -14.19
CA GLN A 162 3.31 5.53 -12.74
C GLN A 162 3.66 4.18 -12.11
N VAL A 163 4.61 4.21 -11.15
CA VAL A 163 5.17 3.01 -10.52
C VAL A 163 4.56 2.78 -9.14
N ARG A 164 4.22 1.55 -8.87
CA ARG A 164 3.77 1.05 -7.56
C ARG A 164 4.52 -0.21 -7.20
N ASP A 165 4.81 -0.36 -5.92
CA ASP A 165 5.24 -1.64 -5.38
C ASP A 165 4.04 -2.45 -4.89
N ASN A 166 4.12 -3.77 -5.04
CA ASN A 166 3.02 -4.69 -4.83
C ASN A 166 3.44 -5.77 -3.84
N LEU A 167 2.70 -5.90 -2.74
CA LEU A 167 2.94 -6.93 -1.74
C LEU A 167 1.78 -7.93 -1.73
N HIS A 168 2.14 -9.20 -1.81
CA HIS A 168 1.16 -10.28 -1.70
C HIS A 168 0.62 -10.40 -0.27
N SER A 169 -0.67 -10.71 -0.13
CA SER A 169 -1.34 -10.90 1.17
C SER A 169 -0.66 -11.96 2.04
N TYR A 170 -0.15 -13.04 1.46
CA TYR A 170 0.63 -14.05 2.17
C TYR A 170 1.88 -13.45 2.83
N ASP A 171 2.66 -12.64 2.10
CA ASP A 171 3.87 -12.00 2.64
C ASP A 171 3.54 -10.99 3.74
N LEU A 172 2.40 -10.29 3.61
CA LEU A 172 1.90 -9.38 4.64
C LEU A 172 1.50 -10.13 5.92
N VAL A 173 0.73 -11.22 5.79
CA VAL A 173 0.31 -12.03 6.95
C VAL A 173 1.51 -12.64 7.66
N ASN A 174 2.54 -13.06 6.92
CA ASN A 174 3.80 -13.50 7.51
C ASN A 174 4.52 -12.36 8.27
N ALA A 175 4.42 -11.10 7.80
CA ALA A 175 4.96 -9.96 8.55
C ALA A 175 4.20 -9.75 9.87
N PHE A 176 2.87 -9.92 9.88
CA PHE A 176 2.08 -9.90 11.12
C PHE A 176 2.52 -10.99 12.09
N TRP A 177 2.79 -12.19 11.58
CA TRP A 177 3.25 -13.32 12.37
C TRP A 177 4.65 -13.08 12.97
N GLU A 178 5.58 -12.52 12.20
CA GLU A 178 6.90 -12.16 12.71
C GLU A 178 6.81 -11.10 13.82
N PHE A 179 5.96 -10.07 13.64
CA PHE A 179 5.71 -9.09 14.69
C PHE A 179 5.04 -9.71 15.91
N PHE A 180 4.09 -10.62 15.73
CA PHE A 180 3.43 -11.32 16.85
C PHE A 180 4.41 -12.11 17.71
N LYS A 181 5.38 -12.81 17.10
CA LYS A 181 6.41 -13.56 17.81
C LYS A 181 7.35 -12.67 18.62
N ASN A 182 7.68 -11.51 18.10
CA ASN A 182 8.61 -10.57 18.74
C ASN A 182 8.11 -9.12 18.63
N PRO A 183 7.07 -8.76 19.39
CA PRO A 183 6.44 -7.46 19.26
C PRO A 183 7.29 -6.33 19.87
N THR A 184 7.37 -5.22 19.15
CA THR A 184 7.95 -3.95 19.59
C THR A 184 6.86 -2.99 20.08
N LYS A 185 7.25 -1.77 20.53
CA LYS A 185 6.33 -0.77 21.06
C LYS A 185 6.39 0.51 20.22
N GLY A 186 5.32 0.85 19.51
CA GLY A 186 5.20 2.09 18.77
C GLY A 186 6.09 2.17 17.53
N GLU A 187 6.43 1.03 16.92
CA GLU A 187 7.24 0.98 15.71
C GLU A 187 6.41 1.20 14.44
N VAL A 188 7.09 1.71 13.43
CA VAL A 188 6.53 1.94 12.08
C VAL A 188 7.40 1.24 11.07
N TYR A 189 6.76 0.56 10.12
CA TYR A 189 7.43 -0.07 8.98
C TYR A 189 6.67 0.21 7.69
N ASN A 190 7.40 0.61 6.64
CA ASN A 190 6.86 0.56 5.31
C ASN A 190 6.68 -0.90 4.89
N MET A 191 5.53 -1.22 4.32
CA MET A 191 5.17 -2.59 3.96
C MET A 191 4.61 -2.63 2.54
N GLY A 192 5.47 -2.92 1.60
CA GLY A 192 5.17 -2.99 0.17
C GLY A 192 6.02 -4.04 -0.53
N GLY A 193 6.01 -4.03 -1.84
CA GLY A 193 6.81 -4.95 -2.65
C GLY A 193 8.30 -4.60 -2.72
N GLY A 194 8.64 -3.36 -2.44
CA GLY A 194 10.00 -2.85 -2.57
C GLY A 194 10.53 -2.99 -4.00
N ARG A 195 11.86 -3.04 -4.13
CA ARG A 195 12.51 -3.28 -5.44
C ARG A 195 12.28 -4.69 -5.98
N TYR A 196 11.95 -5.63 -5.13
CA TYR A 196 11.69 -7.02 -5.53
C TYR A 196 10.37 -7.20 -6.27
N SER A 197 9.35 -6.40 -5.93
CA SER A 197 8.00 -6.53 -6.47
C SER A 197 7.39 -5.15 -6.74
N ASN A 198 7.66 -4.60 -7.93
CA ASN A 198 7.09 -3.32 -8.36
C ASN A 198 6.90 -3.31 -9.88
N CYS A 199 5.99 -2.49 -10.35
CA CYS A 199 5.76 -2.28 -11.78
C CYS A 199 5.07 -0.94 -12.05
N SER A 200 5.17 -0.47 -13.28
CA SER A 200 4.24 0.54 -13.81
C SER A 200 2.94 -0.12 -14.29
N ILE A 201 1.93 0.69 -14.59
CA ILE A 201 0.67 0.16 -15.17
C ILE A 201 0.94 -0.49 -16.54
N ILE A 202 1.81 0.11 -17.36
CA ILE A 202 2.20 -0.46 -18.68
C ILE A 202 2.88 -1.82 -18.47
N GLU A 203 3.87 -1.90 -17.59
CA GLU A 203 4.59 -3.15 -17.30
C GLU A 203 3.66 -4.23 -16.76
N ALA A 204 2.68 -3.86 -15.93
CA ALA A 204 1.68 -4.81 -15.44
C ALA A 204 0.77 -5.32 -16.57
N LEU A 205 0.32 -4.43 -17.47
CA LEU A 205 -0.47 -4.82 -18.64
C LEU A 205 0.30 -5.76 -19.57
N ASP A 206 1.57 -5.45 -19.84
CA ASP A 206 2.42 -6.30 -20.67
C ASP A 206 2.64 -7.68 -20.04
N LEU A 207 2.77 -7.75 -18.71
CA LEU A 207 2.85 -9.03 -17.98
C LEU A 207 1.55 -9.83 -18.11
N VAL A 208 0.39 -9.20 -17.92
CA VAL A 208 -0.91 -9.89 -18.07
C VAL A 208 -1.11 -10.36 -19.50
N GLU A 209 -0.80 -9.56 -20.52
CA GLU A 209 -0.88 -9.98 -21.93
C GLU A 209 0.01 -11.21 -22.22
N ASN A 210 1.22 -11.24 -21.66
CA ASN A 210 2.15 -12.35 -21.85
C ASN A 210 1.75 -13.62 -21.12
N ILE A 211 1.12 -13.52 -19.94
CA ILE A 211 0.68 -14.67 -19.14
C ILE A 211 -0.62 -15.25 -19.70
N SER A 212 -1.60 -14.40 -20.00
CA SER A 212 -2.93 -14.84 -20.45
C SER A 212 -3.07 -15.05 -21.96
N ASN A 213 -2.08 -14.60 -22.75
CA ASN A 213 -2.15 -14.53 -24.22
C ASN A 213 -3.33 -13.68 -24.76
N ILE A 214 -3.89 -12.78 -23.94
CA ILE A 214 -5.02 -11.93 -24.31
C ILE A 214 -4.51 -10.51 -24.55
N LYS A 215 -4.78 -9.93 -25.73
CA LYS A 215 -4.51 -8.51 -26.01
C LYS A 215 -5.51 -7.60 -25.31
N ILE A 216 -5.01 -6.65 -24.55
CA ILE A 216 -5.81 -5.76 -23.68
C ILE A 216 -6.12 -4.47 -24.43
N LYS A 217 -7.41 -4.17 -24.60
CA LYS A 217 -7.86 -2.88 -25.12
C LYS A 217 -7.58 -1.79 -24.08
N ARG A 218 -6.90 -0.70 -24.49
CA ARG A 218 -6.47 0.40 -23.61
C ARG A 218 -7.07 1.71 -24.05
N GLU A 219 -7.42 2.58 -23.09
CA GLU A 219 -7.74 3.98 -23.33
C GLU A 219 -6.92 4.87 -22.41
N VAL A 220 -6.59 6.07 -22.84
CA VAL A 220 -5.77 7.01 -22.07
C VAL A 220 -6.64 8.14 -21.54
N ILE A 221 -6.67 8.32 -20.22
CA ILE A 221 -7.29 9.44 -19.52
C ILE A 221 -6.16 10.34 -19.01
N LYS A 222 -6.02 11.55 -19.63
CA LYS A 222 -4.88 12.45 -19.34
C LYS A 222 -4.85 12.94 -17.90
N LYS A 223 -6.01 13.23 -17.29
CA LYS A 223 -6.10 13.80 -15.94
C LYS A 223 -5.77 12.73 -14.87
N PRO A 224 -4.75 12.94 -14.02
CA PRO A 224 -4.45 12.01 -12.93
C PRO A 224 -5.51 12.08 -11.83
N ARG A 225 -5.53 11.06 -10.97
CA ARG A 225 -6.36 11.06 -9.75
C ARG A 225 -5.74 11.96 -8.69
N VAL A 226 -6.57 12.56 -7.86
CA VAL A 226 -6.11 13.32 -6.68
C VAL A 226 -5.40 12.38 -5.72
N GLY A 227 -4.23 12.80 -5.21
CA GLY A 227 -3.42 12.01 -4.27
C GLY A 227 -2.71 10.82 -4.89
N ASP A 228 -2.66 10.71 -6.23
CA ASP A 228 -1.94 9.64 -6.90
C ASP A 228 -0.43 9.93 -6.96
N HIS A 229 0.39 8.90 -6.71
CA HIS A 229 1.85 9.01 -6.81
C HIS A 229 2.32 8.74 -8.24
N ILE A 230 3.31 9.49 -8.72
CA ILE A 230 4.00 9.20 -9.98
C ILE A 230 4.91 7.99 -9.79
N TRP A 231 5.56 7.93 -8.64
CA TRP A 231 6.43 6.84 -8.25
C TRP A 231 6.34 6.61 -6.74
N TYR A 232 6.15 5.35 -6.35
CA TYR A 232 6.25 4.95 -4.96
C TYR A 232 6.75 3.51 -4.88
N ILE A 233 7.87 3.33 -4.21
CA ILE A 233 8.45 2.03 -3.84
C ILE A 233 8.83 2.11 -2.36
N SER A 234 8.44 1.13 -1.56
CA SER A 234 8.77 1.03 -0.14
C SER A 234 10.22 0.57 0.05
N ASP A 235 10.95 1.21 0.95
CA ASP A 235 12.19 0.63 1.49
C ASP A 235 11.83 -0.29 2.67
N LEU A 236 12.12 -1.56 2.54
CA LEU A 236 11.82 -2.59 3.53
C LEU A 236 13.02 -2.88 4.46
N SER A 237 14.10 -2.12 4.35
CA SER A 237 15.36 -2.40 5.05
C SER A 237 15.19 -2.41 6.58
N LYS A 238 14.38 -1.49 7.13
CA LYS A 238 14.09 -1.43 8.57
C LYS A 238 13.37 -2.69 9.05
N PHE A 239 12.31 -3.11 8.35
CA PHE A 239 11.57 -4.30 8.72
C PHE A 239 12.43 -5.56 8.63
N LYS A 240 13.16 -5.74 7.53
CA LYS A 240 14.07 -6.88 7.32
C LYS A 240 15.19 -6.95 8.35
N LYS A 241 15.66 -5.79 8.85
CA LYS A 241 16.66 -5.74 9.94
C LYS A 241 16.08 -6.21 11.27
N HIS A 242 14.85 -5.80 11.62
CA HIS A 242 14.21 -6.18 12.88
C HIS A 242 13.66 -7.61 12.85
N TYR A 243 13.24 -8.09 11.65
CA TYR A 243 12.65 -9.42 11.44
C TYR A 243 13.39 -10.18 10.32
N PRO A 244 14.64 -10.61 10.54
CA PRO A 244 15.50 -11.20 9.50
C PRO A 244 14.97 -12.54 8.95
N ASN A 245 14.08 -13.21 9.68
CA ASN A 245 13.43 -14.45 9.24
C ASN A 245 12.31 -14.20 8.22
N TRP A 246 11.77 -12.99 8.16
CA TRP A 246 10.77 -12.66 7.17
C TRP A 246 11.40 -12.63 5.77
N LYS A 247 10.81 -13.37 4.85
CA LYS A 247 11.23 -13.45 3.44
C LYS A 247 10.02 -13.20 2.55
N GLN A 248 10.20 -12.31 1.60
CA GLN A 248 9.21 -12.03 0.57
C GLN A 248 9.24 -13.15 -0.48
N LYS A 249 8.12 -13.85 -0.68
CA LYS A 249 7.99 -14.98 -1.61
C LYS A 249 7.48 -14.58 -2.99
N TYR A 250 6.60 -13.58 -3.04
CA TYR A 250 5.90 -13.19 -4.26
C TYR A 250 6.47 -11.90 -4.85
N ASN A 251 6.91 -11.96 -6.09
CA ASN A 251 7.18 -10.77 -6.90
C ASN A 251 5.97 -10.44 -7.79
N THR A 252 6.00 -9.30 -8.49
CA THR A 252 4.88 -8.85 -9.33
C THR A 252 4.44 -9.91 -10.35
N LYS A 253 5.38 -10.65 -10.96
CA LYS A 253 5.07 -11.69 -11.93
C LYS A 253 4.27 -12.82 -11.30
N LYS A 254 4.76 -13.39 -10.18
CA LYS A 254 4.04 -14.46 -9.44
C LYS A 254 2.67 -14.01 -8.93
N ILE A 255 2.55 -12.75 -8.49
CA ILE A 255 1.26 -12.18 -8.08
C ILE A 255 0.28 -12.18 -9.26
N ILE A 256 0.73 -11.75 -10.44
CA ILE A 256 -0.14 -11.70 -11.63
C ILE A 256 -0.49 -13.11 -12.11
N GLU A 257 0.46 -14.06 -12.11
CA GLU A 257 0.22 -15.46 -12.43
C GLU A 257 -0.91 -16.02 -11.55
N GLU A 258 -0.82 -15.89 -10.23
CA GLU A 258 -1.83 -16.37 -9.30
C GLU A 258 -3.19 -15.66 -9.46
N LEU A 259 -3.20 -14.36 -9.78
CA LEU A 259 -4.45 -13.62 -10.04
C LEU A 259 -5.12 -14.07 -11.35
N VAL A 260 -4.35 -14.43 -12.37
CA VAL A 260 -4.87 -14.96 -13.64
C VAL A 260 -5.48 -16.35 -13.42
N ASP A 261 -4.73 -17.23 -12.75
CA ASP A 261 -5.17 -18.59 -12.43
C ASP A 261 -6.48 -18.58 -11.59
N ASP A 262 -6.54 -17.75 -10.54
CA ASP A 262 -7.74 -17.61 -9.67
C ASP A 262 -8.96 -17.07 -10.44
N PHE A 263 -8.75 -16.21 -11.44
CA PHE A 263 -9.85 -15.69 -12.25
C PHE A 263 -10.39 -16.72 -13.27
N GLU A 264 -9.52 -17.58 -13.80
CA GLU A 264 -9.93 -18.63 -14.77
C GLU A 264 -10.70 -19.78 -14.10
N VAL A 265 -10.48 -19.98 -12.80
CA VAL A 265 -11.17 -21.04 -12.00
C VAL A 265 -12.56 -20.59 -11.52
N LYS A 266 -12.84 -19.29 -11.45
CA LYS A 266 -14.11 -18.69 -11.01
C LYS A 266 -15.02 -18.34 -12.19
#